data_166970cc2a4ce084a26398447858e47f
#
_entry.id   166970cc2a4ce084a26398447858e47f
#
_cell.length_a   1.000
_cell.length_b   1.000
_cell.length_c   1.000
_cell.angle_alpha   90.00
_cell.angle_beta   90.00
_cell.angle_gamma   90.00
#
_symmetry.space_group_name_H-M   'P 1'
#
loop_
_entity.id
_entity.type
_entity.pdbx_description
1 polymer ?
#
loop_
_entity_poly.entity_id
_entity_poly.type
_entity_poly.pdbx_seq_one_letter_code
_entity_poly.pdbx_strand_id
1 'polypeptide(L)'
;AAVSAGHTQKGLPAFTIYGRDVQNIGDTMIPDDVRGKILSFVKAGVAVATIRGKSYLSVGGVSMGIAGSMVNQDLFEDYFGMRVECVDMTELVRRIEEKIYDEVEFKRALAWVKKNCPTGKDYNKASRTRKRRDWEWDFVVKSAMIVRDLMIGNLCLAKLGFGEEALGHNAILSGFQGQRHWTDHYPNGDFLEALLSSSFDWNGIREPYLVATENDSLNGLCMLMGHLLTDSAQIFADVRTYWSPDAVKRATGRELTGTAAHGLLHLINSGAAALDGCGKQTRNGRAVMKPFWEITPEEAQACLAATTWPPAIYEYFRGGGFSSAYGTHANMPVTMFRLNLVKGLGPALQIAEGQFVDLPKEIYSVLEERTNPTWPSHWFVPNLTGRGVFRDVYSVMNAWGANHGTISYGHIGADLIMLAAMLRIPVYMHNVGEEKIFRPGAWTAFGTADLEGADFRACANFGSLYGKNLR
;
A
#
# COMPACT_ATOMS: atom_id res chain seq x y z
N ALA A 1 26.74 2.65 -26.12
CA ALA A 1 27.43 3.80 -25.50
C ALA A 1 26.96 5.13 -26.11
N ALA A 2 27.06 5.34 -27.43
CA ALA A 2 26.70 6.63 -28.06
C ALA A 2 25.21 7.03 -27.83
N VAL A 3 24.29 6.09 -28.01
CA VAL A 3 22.85 6.31 -27.79
C VAL A 3 22.58 6.68 -26.31
N SER A 4 23.18 5.93 -25.38
CA SER A 4 23.06 6.20 -23.94
C SER A 4 23.58 7.61 -23.59
N ALA A 5 24.74 8.01 -24.12
CA ALA A 5 25.29 9.34 -23.91
C ALA A 5 24.35 10.46 -24.42
N GLY A 6 23.78 10.27 -25.62
CA GLY A 6 22.81 11.24 -26.18
C GLY A 6 21.54 11.38 -25.33
N HIS A 7 21.02 10.29 -24.76
CA HIS A 7 19.89 10.34 -23.85
C HIS A 7 20.25 11.05 -22.53
N THR A 8 21.41 10.71 -21.95
CA THR A 8 21.89 11.34 -20.72
C THR A 8 22.04 12.85 -20.88
N GLN A 9 22.63 13.32 -22.00
CA GLN A 9 22.77 14.76 -22.28
C GLN A 9 21.43 15.49 -22.42
N LYS A 10 20.37 14.78 -22.79
CA LYS A 10 19.00 15.31 -22.87
C LYS A 10 18.19 15.14 -21.59
N GLY A 11 18.78 14.65 -20.50
CA GLY A 11 18.09 14.38 -19.26
C GLY A 11 17.06 13.24 -19.39
N LEU A 12 17.19 12.36 -20.39
CA LEU A 12 16.31 11.21 -20.59
C LEU A 12 16.93 9.98 -19.95
N PRO A 13 16.17 9.22 -19.12
CA PRO A 13 16.68 7.98 -18.56
C PRO A 13 16.97 6.97 -19.66
N ALA A 14 18.18 6.41 -19.66
CA ALA A 14 18.60 5.39 -20.60
C ALA A 14 19.14 4.18 -19.84
N PHE A 15 18.47 3.05 -20.01
CA PHE A 15 18.80 1.78 -19.37
C PHE A 15 19.65 0.92 -20.29
N THR A 16 20.95 0.84 -20.00
CA THR A 16 21.89 0.01 -20.79
C THR A 16 21.98 -1.37 -20.17
N ILE A 17 21.65 -2.40 -20.95
CA ILE A 17 21.66 -3.78 -20.51
C ILE A 17 22.91 -4.46 -21.03
N TYR A 18 23.84 -4.81 -20.13
CA TYR A 18 25.04 -5.57 -20.42
C TYR A 18 25.05 -6.86 -19.59
N GLY A 19 25.49 -7.97 -20.19
CA GLY A 19 25.87 -9.18 -19.49
C GLY A 19 27.18 -9.00 -18.73
N ARG A 20 27.42 -9.82 -17.73
CA ARG A 20 28.69 -9.81 -16.97
C ARG A 20 29.85 -10.34 -17.77
N ASP A 21 29.56 -11.29 -18.68
CA ASP A 21 30.56 -11.93 -19.55
C ASP A 21 30.24 -11.72 -21.04
N VAL A 22 31.29 -11.76 -21.84
CA VAL A 22 31.19 -11.79 -23.30
C VAL A 22 30.81 -13.19 -23.72
N GLN A 23 29.78 -13.30 -24.53
CA GLN A 23 29.37 -14.60 -25.10
C GLN A 23 30.31 -15.05 -26.22
N ASN A 24 30.38 -16.37 -26.45
CA ASN A 24 31.06 -16.93 -27.57
C ASN A 24 30.33 -16.64 -28.89
N ILE A 25 31.06 -16.62 -30.00
CA ILE A 25 30.46 -16.49 -31.32
C ILE A 25 29.55 -17.68 -31.57
N GLY A 26 28.27 -17.39 -31.87
CA GLY A 26 27.27 -18.42 -32.13
C GLY A 26 26.39 -18.77 -30.93
N ASP A 27 26.66 -18.26 -29.74
CA ASP A 27 25.74 -18.37 -28.62
C ASP A 27 24.44 -17.57 -28.89
N THR A 28 23.32 -18.27 -28.84
CA THR A 28 21.99 -17.68 -29.06
C THR A 28 21.18 -17.51 -27.76
N MET A 29 21.70 -18.07 -26.68
CA MET A 29 21.03 -18.00 -25.36
C MET A 29 21.26 -16.64 -24.70
N ILE A 30 20.20 -16.02 -24.25
CA ILE A 30 20.29 -14.79 -23.44
C ILE A 30 20.76 -15.17 -22.02
N PRO A 31 21.91 -14.63 -21.55
CA PRO A 31 22.36 -14.87 -20.16
C PRO A 31 21.28 -14.50 -19.12
N ASP A 32 21.25 -15.23 -18.00
CA ASP A 32 20.23 -15.05 -16.97
C ASP A 32 20.21 -13.65 -16.36
N ASP A 33 21.39 -13.05 -16.18
CA ASP A 33 21.52 -11.68 -15.66
C ASP A 33 20.97 -10.63 -16.64
N VAL A 34 21.17 -10.84 -17.97
CA VAL A 34 20.59 -10.00 -19.01
C VAL A 34 19.07 -10.18 -19.07
N ARG A 35 18.60 -11.43 -19.02
CA ARG A 35 17.18 -11.76 -19.01
C ARG A 35 16.48 -11.13 -17.81
N GLY A 36 17.06 -11.23 -16.61
CA GLY A 36 16.54 -10.58 -15.40
C GLY A 36 16.38 -9.08 -15.57
N LYS A 37 17.39 -8.38 -16.09
CA LYS A 37 17.32 -6.93 -16.34
C LYS A 37 16.25 -6.56 -17.39
N ILE A 38 16.11 -7.35 -18.46
CA ILE A 38 15.06 -7.15 -19.47
C ILE A 38 13.67 -7.29 -18.81
N LEU A 39 13.45 -8.32 -18.00
CA LEU A 39 12.17 -8.56 -17.33
C LEU A 39 11.83 -7.43 -16.36
N SER A 40 12.77 -6.99 -15.52
CA SER A 40 12.55 -5.84 -14.63
C SER A 40 12.23 -4.57 -15.41
N PHE A 41 12.97 -4.31 -16.51
CA PHE A 41 12.70 -3.15 -17.37
C PHE A 41 11.31 -3.19 -17.99
N VAL A 42 10.92 -4.32 -18.57
CA VAL A 42 9.59 -4.49 -19.21
C VAL A 42 8.49 -4.34 -18.19
N LYS A 43 8.63 -4.95 -17.01
CA LYS A 43 7.65 -4.89 -15.91
C LYS A 43 7.42 -3.45 -15.45
N ALA A 44 8.50 -2.71 -15.17
CA ALA A 44 8.41 -1.30 -14.81
C ALA A 44 7.81 -0.44 -15.95
N GLY A 45 8.17 -0.73 -17.20
CA GLY A 45 7.61 -0.06 -18.38
C GLY A 45 6.12 -0.29 -18.56
N VAL A 46 5.64 -1.52 -18.34
CA VAL A 46 4.21 -1.86 -18.35
C VAL A 46 3.49 -1.12 -17.24
N ALA A 47 4.06 -1.07 -16.02
CA ALA A 47 3.49 -0.32 -14.91
C ALA A 47 3.31 1.16 -15.27
N VAL A 48 4.33 1.82 -15.82
CA VAL A 48 4.24 3.23 -16.27
C VAL A 48 3.18 3.42 -17.35
N ALA A 49 3.09 2.48 -18.31
CA ALA A 49 2.09 2.56 -19.38
C ALA A 49 0.66 2.40 -18.83
N THR A 50 0.46 1.52 -17.86
CA THR A 50 -0.85 1.26 -17.23
C THR A 50 -1.36 2.46 -16.44
N ILE A 51 -0.47 3.18 -15.76
CA ILE A 51 -0.83 4.36 -14.94
C ILE A 51 -1.32 5.53 -15.82
N ARG A 52 -0.70 5.75 -16.97
CA ARG A 52 -0.96 6.93 -17.82
C ARG A 52 -2.40 6.99 -18.32
N GLY A 53 -3.01 8.18 -18.18
CA GLY A 53 -4.39 8.43 -18.58
C GLY A 53 -5.45 7.88 -17.63
N LYS A 54 -5.03 7.27 -16.51
CA LYS A 54 -5.91 6.86 -15.42
C LYS A 54 -6.16 8.01 -14.44
N SER A 55 -7.04 7.78 -13.47
CA SER A 55 -7.36 8.77 -12.44
C SER A 55 -7.01 8.26 -11.04
N TYR A 56 -6.69 9.21 -10.17
CA TYR A 56 -6.83 9.08 -8.72
C TYR A 56 -8.18 9.67 -8.32
N LEU A 57 -9.01 8.89 -7.66
CA LEU A 57 -10.30 9.34 -7.14
C LEU A 57 -10.17 9.72 -5.65
N SER A 58 -10.20 11.00 -5.36
CA SER A 58 -10.25 11.53 -3.99
C SER A 58 -11.70 11.59 -3.51
N VAL A 59 -12.08 10.69 -2.59
CA VAL A 59 -13.40 10.70 -1.95
C VAL A 59 -13.33 11.43 -0.61
N GLY A 60 -13.88 12.61 -0.58
CA GLY A 60 -13.74 13.55 0.53
C GLY A 60 -12.49 14.43 0.42
N GLY A 61 -12.14 15.08 1.52
CA GLY A 61 -11.03 16.02 1.60
C GLY A 61 -9.86 15.55 2.45
N VAL A 62 -9.21 16.51 3.09
CA VAL A 62 -8.05 16.26 3.97
C VAL A 62 -8.51 15.61 5.26
N SER A 63 -7.91 14.47 5.60
CA SER A 63 -8.13 13.78 6.88
C SER A 63 -7.18 14.31 7.92
N MET A 64 -7.70 14.84 9.03
CA MET A 64 -6.96 15.27 10.24
C MET A 64 -5.72 16.14 9.99
N GLY A 65 -5.61 16.82 8.86
CA GLY A 65 -4.44 17.62 8.50
C GLY A 65 -3.21 16.81 8.08
N ILE A 66 -3.37 15.53 7.73
CA ILE A 66 -2.30 14.67 7.22
C ILE A 66 -1.79 15.23 5.88
N ALA A 67 -0.48 15.47 5.78
CA ALA A 67 0.11 16.08 4.59
C ALA A 67 -0.14 15.27 3.29
N GLY A 68 -0.13 13.94 3.37
CA GLY A 68 -0.42 13.07 2.25
C GLY A 68 -1.86 13.12 1.75
N SER A 69 -2.82 13.58 2.59
CA SER A 69 -4.21 13.82 2.22
C SER A 69 -4.41 15.11 1.43
N MET A 70 -3.43 16.00 1.42
CA MET A 70 -3.43 17.19 0.58
C MET A 70 -2.97 16.80 -0.82
N VAL A 71 -3.91 16.36 -1.65
CA VAL A 71 -3.61 15.87 -2.99
C VAL A 71 -2.93 16.93 -3.83
N ASN A 72 -1.75 16.63 -4.35
CA ASN A 72 -1.00 17.50 -5.22
C ASN A 72 -1.21 17.11 -6.69
N GLN A 73 -1.99 17.87 -7.42
CA GLN A 73 -2.36 17.60 -8.80
C GLN A 73 -1.15 17.55 -9.73
N ASP A 74 -0.21 18.49 -9.57
CA ASP A 74 1.01 18.54 -10.39
C ASP A 74 1.85 17.25 -10.26
N LEU A 75 1.89 16.65 -9.04
CA LEU A 75 2.56 15.38 -8.84
C LEU A 75 1.92 14.26 -9.67
N PHE A 76 0.60 14.18 -9.66
CA PHE A 76 -0.12 13.15 -10.40
C PHE A 76 0.03 13.32 -11.92
N GLU A 77 -0.07 14.55 -12.41
CA GLU A 77 0.01 14.83 -13.84
C GLU A 77 1.45 14.73 -14.38
N ASP A 78 2.41 15.40 -13.73
CA ASP A 78 3.77 15.52 -14.24
C ASP A 78 4.59 14.24 -14.13
N TYR A 79 4.40 13.45 -13.05
CA TYR A 79 5.20 12.26 -12.80
C TYR A 79 4.48 10.97 -13.20
N PHE A 80 3.19 10.88 -12.92
CA PHE A 80 2.43 9.66 -13.16
C PHE A 80 1.56 9.72 -14.42
N GLY A 81 1.31 10.92 -14.96
CA GLY A 81 0.40 11.11 -16.10
C GLY A 81 -1.03 10.74 -15.76
N MET A 82 -1.42 10.91 -14.50
CA MET A 82 -2.76 10.65 -13.96
C MET A 82 -3.53 11.94 -13.77
N ARG A 83 -4.86 11.87 -13.84
CA ARG A 83 -5.75 12.94 -13.41
C ARG A 83 -6.13 12.76 -11.95
N VAL A 84 -6.49 13.85 -11.29
CA VAL A 84 -7.13 13.84 -9.98
C VAL A 84 -8.60 14.19 -10.15
N GLU A 85 -9.47 13.29 -9.74
CA GLU A 85 -10.92 13.47 -9.68
C GLU A 85 -11.35 13.58 -8.22
N CYS A 86 -12.19 14.55 -7.89
CA CYS A 86 -12.63 14.78 -6.53
C CYS A 86 -14.13 14.56 -6.41
N VAL A 87 -14.55 13.77 -5.42
CA VAL A 87 -15.94 13.53 -5.08
C VAL A 87 -16.17 13.92 -3.63
N ASP A 88 -17.14 14.80 -3.38
CA ASP A 88 -17.51 15.16 -2.02
C ASP A 88 -18.19 13.99 -1.29
N MET A 89 -18.01 13.89 0.02
CA MET A 89 -18.61 12.84 0.84
C MET A 89 -20.14 12.88 0.84
N THR A 90 -20.74 14.03 0.54
CA THR A 90 -22.20 14.16 0.38
C THR A 90 -22.74 13.35 -0.79
N GLU A 91 -21.94 13.11 -1.83
CA GLU A 91 -22.34 12.24 -2.95
C GLU A 91 -22.51 10.78 -2.50
N LEU A 92 -21.65 10.30 -1.60
CA LEU A 92 -21.82 8.98 -1.00
C LEU A 92 -23.12 8.88 -0.19
N VAL A 93 -23.43 9.92 0.60
CA VAL A 93 -24.67 10.00 1.38
C VAL A 93 -25.88 10.05 0.47
N ARG A 94 -25.87 10.91 -0.56
CA ARG A 94 -26.94 11.02 -1.56
C ARG A 94 -27.23 9.67 -2.23
N ARG A 95 -26.19 8.96 -2.69
CA ARG A 95 -26.36 7.65 -3.33
C ARG A 95 -26.97 6.62 -2.38
N ILE A 96 -26.62 6.66 -1.10
CA ILE A 96 -27.22 5.75 -0.11
C ILE A 96 -28.69 6.10 0.14
N GLU A 97 -29.02 7.38 0.33
CA GLU A 97 -30.36 7.86 0.66
C GLU A 97 -31.34 7.73 -0.50
N GLU A 98 -30.91 8.08 -1.71
CA GLU A 98 -31.70 7.98 -2.94
C GLU A 98 -31.66 6.59 -3.58
N LYS A 99 -30.95 5.63 -2.97
CA LYS A 99 -30.80 4.23 -3.43
C LYS A 99 -30.16 4.13 -4.82
N ILE A 100 -29.17 4.94 -5.10
CA ILE A 100 -28.39 4.91 -6.35
C ILE A 100 -27.29 3.86 -6.22
N TYR A 101 -27.67 2.61 -6.18
CA TYR A 101 -26.82 1.41 -6.18
C TYR A 101 -27.64 0.20 -6.65
N ASP A 102 -26.96 -0.87 -7.10
CA ASP A 102 -27.64 -2.11 -7.47
C ASP A 102 -28.16 -2.84 -6.21
N GLU A 103 -29.47 -2.82 -5.99
CA GLU A 103 -30.09 -3.49 -4.84
C GLU A 103 -29.95 -5.02 -4.89
N VAL A 104 -29.85 -5.62 -6.07
CA VAL A 104 -29.67 -7.08 -6.21
C VAL A 104 -28.27 -7.47 -5.75
N GLU A 105 -27.25 -6.72 -6.20
CA GLU A 105 -25.88 -6.90 -5.73
C GLU A 105 -25.76 -6.61 -4.22
N PHE A 106 -26.38 -5.54 -3.73
CA PHE A 106 -26.36 -5.21 -2.31
C PHE A 106 -26.88 -6.36 -1.43
N LYS A 107 -28.02 -6.96 -1.78
CA LYS A 107 -28.57 -8.09 -1.03
C LYS A 107 -27.61 -9.28 -1.00
N ARG A 108 -26.96 -9.57 -2.15
CA ARG A 108 -25.95 -10.64 -2.26
C ARG A 108 -24.70 -10.30 -1.43
N ALA A 109 -24.20 -9.07 -1.52
CA ALA A 109 -23.05 -8.59 -0.78
C ALA A 109 -23.28 -8.65 0.74
N LEU A 110 -24.43 -8.15 1.21
CA LEU A 110 -24.76 -8.19 2.63
C LEU A 110 -24.91 -9.63 3.17
N ALA A 111 -25.53 -10.52 2.39
CA ALA A 111 -25.63 -11.94 2.76
C ALA A 111 -24.24 -12.60 2.85
N TRP A 112 -23.34 -12.28 1.89
CA TRP A 112 -21.98 -12.76 1.89
C TRP A 112 -21.19 -12.23 3.09
N VAL A 113 -21.33 -10.95 3.42
CA VAL A 113 -20.68 -10.32 4.59
C VAL A 113 -21.15 -10.99 5.89
N LYS A 114 -22.44 -11.18 6.08
CA LYS A 114 -23.00 -11.86 7.25
C LYS A 114 -22.48 -13.30 7.42
N LYS A 115 -22.13 -13.95 6.32
CA LYS A 115 -21.58 -15.31 6.33
C LYS A 115 -20.06 -15.34 6.58
N ASN A 116 -19.30 -14.41 6.00
CA ASN A 116 -17.86 -14.49 5.87
C ASN A 116 -17.09 -13.47 6.74
N CYS A 117 -17.79 -12.47 7.31
CA CYS A 117 -17.17 -11.43 8.14
C CYS A 117 -17.61 -11.57 9.60
N PRO A 118 -17.03 -12.51 10.37
CA PRO A 118 -17.40 -12.73 11.76
C PRO A 118 -17.09 -11.50 12.60
N THR A 119 -18.05 -11.09 13.43
CA THR A 119 -17.87 -9.98 14.37
C THR A 119 -16.76 -10.31 15.37
N GLY A 120 -15.77 -9.45 15.48
CA GLY A 120 -14.70 -9.54 16.47
C GLY A 120 -15.13 -9.08 17.87
N LYS A 121 -14.17 -9.07 18.80
CA LYS A 121 -14.37 -8.60 20.16
C LYS A 121 -14.78 -7.12 20.16
N ASP A 122 -15.82 -6.79 20.92
CA ASP A 122 -16.25 -5.41 21.16
C ASP A 122 -15.47 -4.83 22.36
N TYR A 123 -14.64 -3.83 22.10
CA TYR A 123 -13.80 -3.14 23.09
C TYR A 123 -14.47 -1.90 23.68
N ASN A 124 -15.70 -1.58 23.27
CA ASN A 124 -16.43 -0.43 23.76
C ASN A 124 -16.97 -0.68 25.17
N LYS A 125 -17.02 0.36 26.00
CA LYS A 125 -17.61 0.30 27.36
C LYS A 125 -19.10 -0.08 27.34
N ALA A 126 -19.80 0.35 26.28
CA ALA A 126 -21.20 0.03 26.05
C ALA A 126 -21.40 -0.39 24.59
N SER A 127 -21.90 -1.59 24.39
CA SER A 127 -22.22 -2.10 23.06
C SER A 127 -23.45 -1.40 22.47
N ARG A 128 -23.45 -1.18 21.18
CA ARG A 128 -24.62 -0.67 20.44
C ARG A 128 -25.69 -1.74 20.30
N THR A 129 -26.95 -1.30 20.14
CA THR A 129 -28.07 -2.20 19.88
C THR A 129 -27.87 -2.97 18.60
N ARG A 130 -28.49 -4.16 18.50
CA ARG A 130 -28.46 -4.97 17.28
C ARG A 130 -28.95 -4.17 16.07
N LYS A 131 -30.06 -3.42 16.21
CA LYS A 131 -30.59 -2.56 15.14
C LYS A 131 -29.55 -1.55 14.63
N ARG A 132 -28.77 -0.95 15.53
CA ARG A 132 -27.72 0.02 15.15
C ARG A 132 -26.58 -0.67 14.43
N ARG A 133 -26.12 -1.84 14.89
CA ARG A 133 -25.07 -2.63 14.21
C ARG A 133 -25.51 -3.15 12.86
N ASP A 134 -26.76 -3.58 12.71
CA ASP A 134 -27.31 -3.98 11.41
C ASP A 134 -27.31 -2.81 10.43
N TRP A 135 -27.67 -1.60 10.89
CA TRP A 135 -27.59 -0.38 10.08
C TRP A 135 -26.15 -0.03 9.69
N GLU A 136 -25.18 -0.21 10.61
CA GLU A 136 -23.76 0.02 10.31
C GLU A 136 -23.26 -0.93 9.23
N TRP A 137 -23.61 -2.21 9.28
CA TRP A 137 -23.28 -3.18 8.23
C TRP A 137 -23.91 -2.81 6.89
N ASP A 138 -25.18 -2.45 6.88
CA ASP A 138 -25.87 -1.99 5.68
C ASP A 138 -25.13 -0.79 5.06
N PHE A 139 -24.74 0.16 5.89
CA PHE A 139 -24.07 1.38 5.46
C PHE A 139 -22.70 1.11 4.87
N VAL A 140 -21.83 0.36 5.56
CA VAL A 140 -20.46 0.11 5.07
C VAL A 140 -20.41 -0.76 3.82
N VAL A 141 -21.36 -1.70 3.65
CA VAL A 141 -21.47 -2.50 2.42
C VAL A 141 -21.91 -1.63 1.24
N LYS A 142 -22.91 -0.77 1.43
CA LYS A 142 -23.32 0.20 0.39
C LYS A 142 -22.17 1.14 0.04
N SER A 143 -21.46 1.64 1.03
CA SER A 143 -20.30 2.51 0.81
C SER A 143 -19.22 1.82 -0.04
N ALA A 144 -18.92 0.56 0.23
CA ALA A 144 -17.95 -0.20 -0.56
C ALA A 144 -18.39 -0.36 -2.03
N MET A 145 -19.66 -0.67 -2.27
CA MET A 145 -20.22 -0.76 -3.63
C MET A 145 -20.15 0.59 -4.34
N ILE A 146 -20.59 1.67 -3.69
CA ILE A 146 -20.64 3.00 -4.27
C ILE A 146 -19.24 3.53 -4.60
N VAL A 147 -18.26 3.36 -3.70
CA VAL A 147 -16.87 3.79 -3.97
C VAL A 147 -16.29 3.01 -5.15
N ARG A 148 -16.51 1.69 -5.23
CA ARG A 148 -16.13 0.91 -6.41
C ARG A 148 -16.79 1.44 -7.69
N ASP A 149 -18.09 1.70 -7.65
CA ASP A 149 -18.85 2.18 -8.81
C ASP A 149 -18.40 3.59 -9.22
N LEU A 150 -18.06 4.45 -8.28
CA LEU A 150 -17.41 5.74 -8.57
C LEU A 150 -16.03 5.55 -9.26
N MET A 151 -15.24 4.55 -8.89
CA MET A 151 -13.95 4.29 -9.53
C MET A 151 -14.11 3.83 -10.98
N ILE A 152 -14.91 2.77 -11.20
CA ILE A 152 -14.92 2.03 -12.48
C ILE A 152 -16.23 2.14 -13.28
N GLY A 153 -17.28 2.71 -12.67
CA GLY A 153 -18.62 2.74 -13.24
C GLY A 153 -19.45 1.47 -12.98
N ASN A 154 -20.75 1.58 -13.20
CA ASN A 154 -21.68 0.46 -13.10
C ASN A 154 -22.84 0.61 -14.09
N LEU A 155 -22.81 -0.15 -15.19
CA LEU A 155 -23.84 -0.10 -16.25
C LEU A 155 -25.24 -0.49 -15.76
N CYS A 156 -25.37 -1.20 -14.63
CA CYS A 156 -26.69 -1.49 -14.05
C CYS A 156 -27.41 -0.23 -13.61
N LEU A 157 -26.69 0.81 -13.15
CA LEU A 157 -27.27 2.09 -12.75
C LEU A 157 -27.95 2.80 -13.92
N ALA A 158 -27.39 2.74 -15.13
CA ALA A 158 -28.01 3.32 -16.32
C ALA A 158 -29.35 2.66 -16.62
N LYS A 159 -29.49 1.34 -16.42
CA LYS A 159 -30.74 0.61 -16.58
C LYS A 159 -31.80 0.98 -15.55
N LEU A 160 -31.36 1.48 -14.40
CA LEU A 160 -32.22 1.97 -13.31
C LEU A 160 -32.62 3.44 -13.48
N GLY A 161 -32.15 4.11 -14.55
CA GLY A 161 -32.44 5.51 -14.82
C GLY A 161 -31.36 6.50 -14.37
N PHE A 162 -30.24 6.01 -13.80
CA PHE A 162 -29.12 6.80 -13.31
C PHE A 162 -27.96 6.77 -14.32
N GLY A 163 -28.17 7.35 -15.49
CA GLY A 163 -27.21 7.28 -16.61
C GLY A 163 -25.89 8.00 -16.31
N GLU A 164 -25.94 9.12 -15.62
CA GLU A 164 -24.74 9.88 -15.23
C GLU A 164 -23.98 9.16 -14.12
N GLU A 165 -24.66 8.69 -13.09
CA GLU A 165 -24.06 7.97 -11.96
C GLU A 165 -23.53 6.59 -12.35
N ALA A 166 -23.93 6.04 -13.49
CA ALA A 166 -23.39 4.81 -14.06
C ALA A 166 -21.95 4.98 -14.59
N LEU A 167 -21.54 6.22 -14.87
CA LEU A 167 -20.18 6.52 -15.33
C LEU A 167 -19.23 6.49 -14.15
N GLY A 168 -18.09 5.82 -14.34
CA GLY A 168 -16.98 5.86 -13.38
C GLY A 168 -15.96 6.94 -13.76
N HIS A 169 -15.06 7.20 -12.86
CA HIS A 169 -13.99 8.20 -13.05
C HIS A 169 -12.72 7.62 -13.70
N ASN A 170 -12.75 6.40 -14.27
CA ASN A 170 -11.60 5.68 -14.80
C ASN A 170 -10.45 5.60 -13.79
N ALA A 171 -10.77 5.42 -12.51
CA ALA A 171 -9.82 5.44 -11.42
C ALA A 171 -9.18 4.06 -11.20
N ILE A 172 -7.84 4.01 -11.22
CA ILE A 172 -7.04 2.84 -10.86
C ILE A 172 -6.65 2.86 -9.38
N LEU A 173 -6.82 4.00 -8.74
CA LEU A 173 -6.51 4.26 -7.35
C LEU A 173 -7.53 5.24 -6.77
N SER A 174 -7.94 5.02 -5.53
CA SER A 174 -8.78 5.94 -4.79
C SER A 174 -8.20 6.22 -3.41
N GLY A 175 -8.62 7.31 -2.80
CA GLY A 175 -8.45 7.57 -1.39
C GLY A 175 -9.78 7.88 -0.75
N PHE A 176 -9.97 7.46 0.49
CA PHE A 176 -11.18 7.72 1.25
C PHE A 176 -10.85 8.50 2.53
N GLN A 177 -11.51 9.62 2.76
CA GLN A 177 -11.21 10.49 3.91
C GLN A 177 -11.30 9.77 5.26
N GLY A 178 -12.32 8.96 5.46
CA GLY A 178 -12.48 7.92 6.48
C GLY A 178 -12.41 8.30 7.94
N GLN A 179 -11.65 9.31 8.32
CA GLN A 179 -11.37 9.70 9.70
C GLN A 179 -11.87 11.11 9.99
N ARG A 180 -12.25 11.37 11.24
CA ARG A 180 -12.74 12.68 11.75
C ARG A 180 -13.72 13.40 10.79
N HIS A 181 -14.50 14.31 11.27
CA HIS A 181 -15.64 14.93 10.59
C HIS A 181 -16.60 13.87 10.00
N TRP A 182 -16.17 13.03 9.05
CA TRP A 182 -16.97 11.94 8.54
C TRP A 182 -17.38 10.95 9.62
N THR A 183 -16.41 10.41 10.36
CA THR A 183 -16.64 9.39 11.39
C THR A 183 -17.26 9.92 12.68
N ASP A 184 -17.44 11.23 12.79
CA ASP A 184 -18.28 11.81 13.85
C ASP A 184 -19.77 11.61 13.55
N HIS A 185 -20.16 11.40 12.30
CA HIS A 185 -21.54 11.28 11.83
C HIS A 185 -21.89 9.89 11.28
N TYR A 186 -21.00 9.31 10.48
CA TYR A 186 -21.22 8.10 9.71
C TYR A 186 -20.20 7.00 10.06
N PRO A 187 -20.49 5.72 9.77
CA PRO A 187 -19.54 4.63 9.94
C PRO A 187 -18.19 4.91 9.24
N ASN A 188 -17.11 4.38 9.82
CA ASN A 188 -15.75 4.51 9.29
C ASN A 188 -15.58 3.84 7.92
N GLY A 189 -14.46 4.14 7.24
CA GLY A 189 -14.12 3.57 5.94
C GLY A 189 -13.41 2.22 6.00
N ASP A 190 -13.05 1.73 7.17
CA ASP A 190 -12.15 0.58 7.34
C ASP A 190 -12.61 -0.67 6.59
N PHE A 191 -13.93 -0.96 6.61
CA PHE A 191 -14.48 -2.10 5.88
C PHE A 191 -14.29 -1.97 4.38
N LEU A 192 -14.67 -0.81 3.80
CA LEU A 192 -14.56 -0.60 2.36
C LEU A 192 -13.11 -0.57 1.90
N GLU A 193 -12.21 0.05 2.66
CA GLU A 193 -10.80 0.17 2.33
C GLU A 193 -10.11 -1.20 2.36
N ALA A 194 -10.33 -2.00 3.41
CA ALA A 194 -9.78 -3.33 3.55
C ALA A 194 -10.31 -4.29 2.47
N LEU A 195 -11.64 -4.33 2.27
CA LEU A 195 -12.24 -5.28 1.36
C LEU A 195 -11.98 -4.94 -0.10
N LEU A 196 -12.08 -3.66 -0.50
CA LEU A 196 -11.79 -3.25 -1.87
C LEU A 196 -10.32 -3.46 -2.21
N SER A 197 -9.39 -3.19 -1.28
CA SER A 197 -7.97 -3.41 -1.49
C SER A 197 -7.56 -4.90 -1.44
N SER A 198 -8.46 -5.80 -1.07
CA SER A 198 -8.23 -7.25 -1.12
C SER A 198 -8.48 -7.83 -2.51
N SER A 199 -7.93 -9.01 -2.78
CA SER A 199 -8.06 -9.71 -4.08
C SER A 199 -9.35 -10.52 -4.21
N PHE A 200 -10.29 -10.38 -3.30
CA PHE A 200 -11.57 -11.12 -3.30
C PHE A 200 -12.66 -10.39 -2.52
N ASP A 201 -13.91 -10.57 -2.96
CA ASP A 201 -15.12 -10.09 -2.29
C ASP A 201 -16.33 -10.99 -2.60
N TRP A 202 -17.55 -10.45 -2.47
CA TRP A 202 -18.80 -11.16 -2.81
C TRP A 202 -18.97 -11.49 -4.30
N ASN A 203 -18.13 -10.98 -5.16
CA ASN A 203 -18.07 -11.30 -6.60
C ASN A 203 -17.02 -12.38 -6.90
N GLY A 204 -16.28 -12.87 -5.88
CA GLY A 204 -15.22 -13.85 -6.04
C GLY A 204 -13.82 -13.22 -6.05
N ILE A 205 -12.86 -13.96 -6.62
CA ILE A 205 -11.47 -13.51 -6.77
C ILE A 205 -11.41 -12.49 -7.92
N ARG A 206 -10.72 -11.39 -7.70
CA ARG A 206 -10.58 -10.27 -8.63
C ARG A 206 -9.31 -9.47 -8.39
N GLU A 207 -8.98 -8.60 -9.32
CA GLU A 207 -7.97 -7.56 -9.11
C GLU A 207 -8.39 -6.61 -7.98
N PRO A 208 -7.49 -6.24 -7.06
CA PRO A 208 -7.76 -5.28 -6.00
C PRO A 208 -8.17 -3.90 -6.54
N TYR A 209 -9.19 -3.30 -5.92
CA TYR A 209 -9.47 -1.88 -6.07
C TYR A 209 -8.69 -1.13 -4.99
N LEU A 210 -7.64 -0.43 -5.36
CA LEU A 210 -6.76 0.21 -4.39
C LEU A 210 -7.43 1.44 -3.78
N VAL A 211 -7.64 1.42 -2.46
CA VAL A 211 -8.24 2.52 -1.71
C VAL A 211 -7.33 2.89 -0.54
N ALA A 212 -6.73 4.07 -0.60
CA ALA A 212 -5.84 4.56 0.45
C ALA A 212 -6.63 5.08 1.65
N THR A 213 -6.28 4.62 2.83
CA THR A 213 -6.80 5.11 4.11
C THR A 213 -6.51 6.60 4.26
N GLU A 214 -7.44 7.32 4.89
CA GLU A 214 -7.29 8.74 5.23
C GLU A 214 -7.03 9.64 3.99
N ASN A 215 -7.40 9.17 2.81
CA ASN A 215 -7.14 9.84 1.55
C ASN A 215 -5.64 10.17 1.35
N ASP A 216 -4.72 9.38 1.97
CA ASP A 216 -3.28 9.60 1.81
C ASP A 216 -2.84 9.21 0.41
N SER A 217 -2.90 10.17 -0.50
CA SER A 217 -2.60 10.02 -1.91
C SER A 217 -1.16 9.58 -2.20
N LEU A 218 -0.20 10.00 -1.37
CA LEU A 218 1.21 9.62 -1.53
C LEU A 218 1.42 8.14 -1.17
N ASN A 219 0.76 7.64 -0.11
CA ASN A 219 0.80 6.23 0.21
C ASN A 219 -0.03 5.39 -0.77
N GLY A 220 -1.14 5.95 -1.26
CA GLY A 220 -1.92 5.35 -2.33
C GLY A 220 -1.12 5.12 -3.61
N LEU A 221 -0.31 6.11 -4.03
CA LEU A 221 0.62 5.94 -5.16
C LEU A 221 1.63 4.82 -4.90
N CYS A 222 2.09 4.65 -3.65
CA CYS A 222 2.93 3.50 -3.30
C CYS A 222 2.15 2.18 -3.43
N MET A 223 0.91 2.09 -2.95
CA MET A 223 0.07 0.91 -3.16
C MET A 223 -0.06 0.58 -4.65
N LEU A 224 -0.28 1.58 -5.50
CA LEU A 224 -0.35 1.40 -6.94
C LEU A 224 0.98 0.89 -7.54
N MET A 225 2.11 1.49 -7.16
CA MET A 225 3.44 1.03 -7.60
C MET A 225 3.69 -0.42 -7.19
N GLY A 226 3.42 -0.77 -5.94
CA GLY A 226 3.58 -2.13 -5.44
C GLY A 226 2.67 -3.13 -6.15
N HIS A 227 1.40 -2.78 -6.34
CA HIS A 227 0.44 -3.62 -7.06
C HIS A 227 0.88 -3.89 -8.49
N LEU A 228 1.23 -2.87 -9.26
CA LEU A 228 1.66 -3.00 -10.65
C LEU A 228 2.98 -3.77 -10.83
N LEU A 229 3.81 -3.84 -9.79
CA LEU A 229 5.03 -4.65 -9.81
C LEU A 229 4.79 -6.10 -9.36
N THR A 230 3.72 -6.40 -8.63
CA THR A 230 3.50 -7.71 -8.04
C THR A 230 2.20 -8.37 -8.44
N ASP A 231 1.29 -7.61 -9.04
CA ASP A 231 -0.08 -8.01 -9.35
C ASP A 231 -0.86 -8.54 -8.12
N SER A 232 -0.37 -8.21 -6.92
CA SER A 232 -0.95 -8.62 -5.64
C SER A 232 -1.56 -7.44 -4.90
N ALA A 233 -2.40 -7.75 -3.93
CA ALA A 233 -2.89 -6.78 -2.97
C ALA A 233 -1.74 -6.13 -2.21
N GLN A 234 -1.96 -4.94 -1.66
CA GLN A 234 -0.97 -4.19 -0.89
C GLN A 234 -1.56 -3.89 0.50
N ILE A 235 -0.68 -3.67 1.48
CA ILE A 235 -1.08 -3.26 2.82
C ILE A 235 -0.71 -1.79 3.00
N PHE A 236 -1.70 -0.98 3.31
CA PHE A 236 -1.47 0.34 3.86
C PHE A 236 -1.16 0.20 5.35
N ALA A 237 -0.12 0.82 5.86
CA ALA A 237 0.26 0.72 7.26
C ALA A 237 0.60 2.07 7.89
N ASP A 238 0.13 2.28 9.12
CA ASP A 238 0.65 3.30 10.01
C ASP A 238 1.99 2.82 10.57
N VAL A 239 3.03 3.60 10.41
CA VAL A 239 4.32 3.38 11.07
C VAL A 239 4.21 3.94 12.48
N ARG A 240 3.73 3.10 13.41
CA ARG A 240 3.23 3.56 14.70
C ARG A 240 4.32 3.80 15.73
N THR A 241 5.21 2.82 15.96
CA THR A 241 6.24 2.95 16.98
C THR A 241 7.39 1.96 16.80
N TYR A 242 8.54 2.33 17.37
CA TYR A 242 9.65 1.43 17.59
C TYR A 242 9.57 0.81 19.00
N TRP A 243 9.59 -0.51 19.07
CA TRP A 243 9.71 -1.26 20.29
C TRP A 243 11.18 -1.68 20.50
N SER A 244 11.87 -1.02 21.43
CA SER A 244 13.19 -1.49 21.83
C SER A 244 13.10 -2.78 22.68
N PRO A 245 14.13 -3.62 22.70
CA PRO A 245 14.15 -4.80 23.57
C PRO A 245 13.86 -4.47 25.05
N ASP A 246 14.43 -3.38 25.55
CA ASP A 246 14.19 -2.93 26.93
C ASP A 246 12.76 -2.48 27.17
N ALA A 247 12.13 -1.81 26.21
CA ALA A 247 10.73 -1.41 26.32
C ALA A 247 9.80 -2.62 26.36
N VAL A 248 10.05 -3.62 25.52
CA VAL A 248 9.29 -4.88 25.53
C VAL A 248 9.47 -5.61 26.86
N LYS A 249 10.71 -5.73 27.36
CA LYS A 249 10.99 -6.36 28.64
C LYS A 249 10.27 -5.65 29.80
N ARG A 250 10.31 -4.32 29.84
CA ARG A 250 9.57 -3.53 30.87
C ARG A 250 8.06 -3.70 30.76
N ALA A 251 7.52 -3.79 29.55
CA ALA A 251 6.08 -3.88 29.32
C ALA A 251 5.51 -5.27 29.60
N THR A 252 6.27 -6.34 29.29
CA THR A 252 5.77 -7.72 29.24
C THR A 252 6.47 -8.67 30.22
N GLY A 253 7.61 -8.27 30.80
CA GLY A 253 8.49 -9.14 31.58
C GLY A 253 9.24 -10.17 30.72
N ARG A 254 9.15 -10.11 29.39
CA ARG A 254 9.74 -11.04 28.44
C ARG A 254 10.76 -10.36 27.54
N GLU A 255 11.71 -11.13 27.03
CA GLU A 255 12.72 -10.65 26.10
C GLU A 255 12.33 -10.99 24.65
N LEU A 256 12.67 -10.08 23.72
CA LEU A 256 12.61 -10.37 22.29
C LEU A 256 13.75 -11.34 21.92
N THR A 257 13.47 -12.27 21.02
CA THR A 257 14.43 -13.29 20.57
C THR A 257 14.49 -13.39 19.06
N GLY A 258 15.45 -14.13 18.53
CA GLY A 258 15.61 -14.36 17.10
C GLY A 258 15.79 -13.05 16.33
N THR A 259 15.10 -12.90 15.20
CA THR A 259 15.18 -11.73 14.33
C THR A 259 14.75 -10.44 15.03
N ALA A 260 13.80 -10.52 15.97
CA ALA A 260 13.32 -9.39 16.76
C ALA A 260 14.26 -8.97 17.91
N ALA A 261 15.32 -9.71 18.19
CA ALA A 261 16.18 -9.50 19.36
C ALA A 261 16.73 -8.06 19.52
N HIS A 262 16.86 -7.33 18.42
CA HIS A 262 17.35 -5.95 18.40
C HIS A 262 16.23 -4.89 18.30
N GLY A 263 14.98 -5.29 18.52
CA GLY A 263 13.79 -4.43 18.42
C GLY A 263 13.04 -4.61 17.10
N LEU A 264 11.89 -3.96 17.01
CA LEU A 264 11.00 -4.06 15.86
C LEU A 264 10.16 -2.78 15.68
N LEU A 265 9.61 -2.60 14.51
CA LEU A 265 8.61 -1.59 14.21
C LEU A 265 7.21 -2.20 14.30
N HIS A 266 6.33 -1.52 15.00
CA HIS A 266 4.91 -1.83 15.05
C HIS A 266 4.19 -1.06 13.96
N LEU A 267 3.63 -1.79 13.03
CA LEU A 267 2.82 -1.27 11.94
C LEU A 267 1.38 -1.71 12.17
N ILE A 268 0.44 -0.77 12.08
CA ILE A 268 -1.00 -1.05 12.19
C ILE A 268 -1.75 -0.30 11.11
N ASN A 269 -3.01 -0.66 10.85
CA ASN A 269 -3.83 0.16 9.98
C ASN A 269 -5.33 0.07 10.32
N SER A 270 -5.99 1.21 10.28
CA SER A 270 -7.43 1.35 10.42
C SER A 270 -8.20 1.25 9.10
N GLY A 271 -7.68 0.62 8.07
CA GLY A 271 -8.33 0.62 6.77
C GLY A 271 -7.68 -0.34 5.79
N ALA A 272 -7.10 0.15 4.71
CA ALA A 272 -6.64 -0.60 3.54
C ALA A 272 -5.55 -1.66 3.77
N ALA A 273 -5.56 -2.33 4.93
CA ALA A 273 -4.83 -3.56 5.15
C ALA A 273 -5.58 -4.72 4.51
N ALA A 274 -5.22 -5.03 3.27
CA ALA A 274 -5.86 -6.10 2.51
C ALA A 274 -5.84 -7.44 3.26
N LEU A 275 -6.94 -8.18 3.21
CA LEU A 275 -7.09 -9.47 3.91
C LEU A 275 -6.10 -10.53 3.43
N ASP A 276 -5.63 -10.40 2.21
CA ASP A 276 -4.53 -11.18 1.63
C ASP A 276 -3.29 -11.21 2.52
N GLY A 277 -3.06 -10.13 3.25
CA GLY A 277 -1.91 -9.93 4.13
C GLY A 277 -1.85 -10.82 5.37
N CYS A 278 -2.91 -11.58 5.68
CA CYS A 278 -2.95 -12.49 6.84
C CYS A 278 -2.04 -13.74 6.70
N GLY A 279 -1.37 -13.94 5.56
CA GLY A 279 -0.43 -15.03 5.34
C GLY A 279 -1.05 -16.40 5.12
N LYS A 280 -2.28 -16.46 4.62
CA LYS A 280 -2.99 -17.72 4.32
C LYS A 280 -2.86 -18.19 2.89
N GLN A 281 -2.28 -17.37 2.02
CA GLN A 281 -1.88 -17.82 0.68
C GLN A 281 -0.51 -18.48 0.73
N THR A 282 -0.29 -19.53 -0.03
CA THR A 282 0.94 -20.32 0.04
C THR A 282 1.50 -20.65 -1.34
N ARG A 283 2.83 -20.68 -1.44
CA ARG A 283 3.57 -21.21 -2.59
C ARG A 283 4.70 -22.08 -2.07
N ASN A 284 4.73 -23.35 -2.51
CA ASN A 284 5.72 -24.33 -2.05
C ASN A 284 5.78 -24.47 -0.52
N GLY A 285 4.62 -24.43 0.15
CA GLY A 285 4.51 -24.56 1.60
C GLY A 285 4.94 -23.33 2.41
N ARG A 286 5.28 -22.22 1.75
CA ARG A 286 5.61 -20.94 2.41
C ARG A 286 4.48 -19.95 2.23
N ALA A 287 4.21 -19.17 3.26
CA ALA A 287 3.27 -18.07 3.18
C ALA A 287 3.79 -17.00 2.23
N VAL A 288 2.92 -16.54 1.33
CA VAL A 288 3.20 -15.48 0.35
C VAL A 288 1.95 -14.63 0.17
N MET A 289 2.07 -13.51 -0.51
CA MET A 289 0.93 -12.82 -1.13
C MET A 289 1.05 -13.03 -2.64
N LYS A 290 0.06 -13.70 -3.22
CA LYS A 290 0.06 -14.10 -4.62
C LYS A 290 -0.44 -12.99 -5.55
N PRO A 291 -0.07 -12.98 -6.83
CA PRO A 291 -0.85 -12.32 -7.86
C PRO A 291 -2.31 -12.77 -7.75
N PHE A 292 -3.25 -11.85 -7.94
CA PHE A 292 -4.67 -12.12 -7.68
C PHE A 292 -5.22 -13.31 -8.49
N TRP A 293 -4.74 -13.54 -9.71
CA TRP A 293 -5.16 -14.68 -10.54
C TRP A 293 -4.58 -16.04 -10.12
N GLU A 294 -3.61 -16.08 -9.21
CA GLU A 294 -3.06 -17.33 -8.67
C GLU A 294 -3.73 -17.75 -7.35
N ILE A 295 -4.59 -16.90 -6.79
CA ILE A 295 -5.28 -17.19 -5.52
C ILE A 295 -6.37 -18.23 -5.76
N THR A 296 -6.45 -19.24 -4.90
CA THR A 296 -7.52 -20.23 -4.96
C THR A 296 -8.72 -19.82 -4.09
N PRO A 297 -9.93 -20.34 -4.38
CA PRO A 297 -11.10 -20.10 -3.52
C PRO A 297 -10.86 -20.51 -2.06
N GLU A 298 -10.10 -21.58 -1.84
CA GLU A 298 -9.77 -22.10 -0.50
C GLU A 298 -8.84 -21.12 0.25
N GLU A 299 -7.87 -20.53 -0.44
CA GLU A 299 -6.98 -19.51 0.14
C GLU A 299 -7.75 -18.23 0.46
N ALA A 300 -8.62 -17.76 -0.42
CA ALA A 300 -9.50 -16.62 -0.15
C ALA A 300 -10.38 -16.89 1.07
N GLN A 301 -10.99 -18.09 1.17
CA GLN A 301 -11.78 -18.48 2.32
C GLN A 301 -10.94 -18.58 3.61
N ALA A 302 -9.69 -19.04 3.53
CA ALA A 302 -8.77 -19.08 4.64
C ALA A 302 -8.39 -17.67 5.14
N CYS A 303 -8.22 -16.71 4.23
CA CYS A 303 -7.99 -15.29 4.58
C CYS A 303 -9.21 -14.70 5.29
N LEU A 304 -10.42 -14.95 4.79
CA LEU A 304 -11.67 -14.54 5.44
C LEU A 304 -11.82 -15.12 6.83
N ALA A 305 -11.55 -16.42 7.00
CA ALA A 305 -11.63 -17.12 8.29
C ALA A 305 -10.57 -16.63 9.30
N ALA A 306 -9.43 -16.12 8.84
CA ALA A 306 -8.38 -15.57 9.69
C ALA A 306 -8.66 -14.12 10.15
N THR A 307 -9.65 -13.45 9.54
CA THR A 307 -9.99 -12.06 9.82
C THR A 307 -11.27 -11.97 10.63
N THR A 308 -11.25 -11.15 11.69
CA THR A 308 -12.44 -10.78 12.44
C THR A 308 -12.75 -9.29 12.22
N TRP A 309 -13.98 -8.90 12.49
CA TRP A 309 -14.47 -7.53 12.28
C TRP A 309 -14.99 -6.94 13.61
N PRO A 310 -14.09 -6.48 14.52
CA PRO A 310 -14.49 -5.81 15.73
C PRO A 310 -15.24 -4.52 15.42
N PRO A 311 -16.26 -4.17 16.23
CA PRO A 311 -16.85 -2.84 16.18
C PRO A 311 -15.79 -1.77 16.41
N ALA A 312 -15.88 -0.70 15.65
CA ALA A 312 -15.00 0.46 15.81
C ALA A 312 -15.12 1.03 17.24
N ILE A 313 -14.05 1.63 17.75
CA ILE A 313 -14.04 2.27 19.08
C ILE A 313 -14.84 3.58 19.00
N TYR A 314 -16.01 3.64 19.63
CA TYR A 314 -16.96 4.75 19.49
C TYR A 314 -16.49 6.06 20.09
N GLU A 315 -15.55 6.03 21.02
CA GLU A 315 -14.92 7.25 21.54
C GLU A 315 -14.13 7.99 20.42
N TYR A 316 -13.61 7.23 19.46
CA TYR A 316 -12.87 7.76 18.32
C TYR A 316 -13.71 7.83 17.04
N PHE A 317 -14.52 6.79 16.77
CA PHE A 317 -15.41 6.68 15.60
C PHE A 317 -16.89 6.77 16.05
N ARG A 318 -17.39 7.97 16.31
CA ARG A 318 -18.77 8.19 16.82
C ARG A 318 -19.85 7.65 15.89
N GLY A 319 -19.61 7.71 14.59
CA GLY A 319 -20.48 7.13 13.56
C GLY A 319 -20.56 5.61 13.61
N GLY A 320 -19.56 4.94 14.18
CA GLY A 320 -19.46 3.49 14.27
C GLY A 320 -18.71 2.87 13.10
N GLY A 321 -19.11 1.67 12.74
CA GLY A 321 -18.50 0.86 11.68
C GLY A 321 -17.73 -0.33 12.24
N PHE A 322 -16.90 -0.93 11.40
CA PHE A 322 -16.14 -2.13 11.72
C PHE A 322 -14.73 -2.01 11.15
N SER A 323 -13.75 -2.48 11.91
CA SER A 323 -12.36 -2.57 11.46
C SER A 323 -12.00 -4.03 11.19
N SER A 324 -11.07 -4.28 10.27
CA SER A 324 -10.51 -5.62 10.11
C SER A 324 -9.46 -5.88 11.19
N ALA A 325 -9.42 -7.10 11.72
CA ALA A 325 -8.42 -7.51 12.69
C ALA A 325 -7.86 -8.89 12.33
N TYR A 326 -6.57 -8.94 12.07
CA TYR A 326 -5.80 -10.16 11.84
C TYR A 326 -4.32 -9.91 12.18
N GLY A 327 -3.60 -10.98 12.51
CA GLY A 327 -2.14 -10.94 12.62
C GLY A 327 -1.48 -11.45 11.35
N THR A 328 -0.32 -10.91 11.02
CA THR A 328 0.48 -11.41 9.89
C THR A 328 1.28 -12.64 10.27
N HIS A 329 1.60 -13.45 9.26
CA HIS A 329 2.39 -14.66 9.45
C HIS A 329 3.88 -14.32 9.57
N ALA A 330 4.60 -15.07 10.46
CA ALA A 330 6.04 -14.92 10.65
C ALA A 330 6.86 -15.27 9.41
N ASN A 331 8.06 -14.70 9.35
CA ASN A 331 9.09 -14.96 8.34
C ASN A 331 8.67 -14.67 6.89
N MET A 332 7.69 -13.80 6.71
CA MET A 332 7.33 -13.32 5.38
C MET A 332 8.26 -12.16 5.00
N PRO A 333 9.03 -12.31 3.91
CA PRO A 333 9.81 -11.20 3.39
C PRO A 333 8.88 -10.10 2.91
N VAL A 334 9.17 -8.86 3.26
CA VAL A 334 8.36 -7.70 2.90
C VAL A 334 9.25 -6.51 2.53
N THR A 335 8.69 -5.60 1.76
CA THR A 335 9.27 -4.30 1.45
C THR A 335 8.30 -3.23 1.95
N MET A 336 8.76 -2.40 2.88
CA MET A 336 8.07 -1.18 3.30
C MET A 336 8.59 -0.01 2.47
N PHE A 337 7.71 0.79 1.90
CA PHE A 337 8.11 1.94 1.07
C PHE A 337 7.10 3.07 1.12
N ARG A 338 7.59 4.28 0.86
CA ARG A 338 6.80 5.50 0.96
C ARG A 338 7.31 6.56 0.01
N LEU A 339 6.38 7.19 -0.70
CA LEU A 339 6.63 8.39 -1.49
C LEU A 339 6.40 9.64 -0.62
N ASN A 340 7.38 10.55 -0.60
CA ASN A 340 7.27 11.84 0.05
C ASN A 340 7.35 12.95 -1.00
N LEU A 341 6.62 14.03 -0.78
CA LEU A 341 6.73 15.24 -1.57
C LEU A 341 7.56 16.27 -0.78
N VAL A 342 8.82 16.40 -1.16
CA VAL A 342 9.79 17.27 -0.45
C VAL A 342 9.80 18.65 -1.09
N LYS A 343 9.50 19.68 -0.30
CA LYS A 343 9.49 21.07 -0.80
C LYS A 343 10.86 21.46 -1.39
N GLY A 344 10.85 21.93 -2.63
CA GLY A 344 12.05 22.34 -3.35
C GLY A 344 12.78 21.20 -4.07
N LEU A 345 12.47 19.92 -3.76
CA LEU A 345 13.05 18.76 -4.42
C LEU A 345 12.04 18.06 -5.34
N GLY A 346 10.79 17.96 -4.89
CA GLY A 346 9.75 17.17 -5.55
C GLY A 346 9.53 15.82 -4.88
N PRO A 347 8.94 14.84 -5.60
CA PRO A 347 8.73 13.51 -5.04
C PRO A 347 10.05 12.78 -4.80
N ALA A 348 10.11 12.03 -3.70
CA ALA A 348 11.27 11.21 -3.34
C ALA A 348 10.79 9.92 -2.65
N LEU A 349 11.38 8.78 -2.99
CA LEU A 349 10.99 7.47 -2.50
C LEU A 349 11.95 6.99 -1.41
N GLN A 350 11.40 6.38 -0.36
CA GLN A 350 12.14 5.64 0.67
C GLN A 350 11.69 4.18 0.69
N ILE A 351 12.63 3.25 0.89
CA ILE A 351 12.43 1.82 0.82
C ILE A 351 13.16 1.15 1.97
N ALA A 352 12.51 0.20 2.63
CA ALA A 352 13.12 -0.67 3.64
C ALA A 352 12.67 -2.12 3.39
N GLU A 353 13.57 -2.96 2.87
CA GLU A 353 13.36 -4.40 2.82
C GLU A 353 13.57 -5.00 4.21
N GLY A 354 12.79 -5.99 4.56
CA GLY A 354 12.85 -6.69 5.82
C GLY A 354 11.94 -7.89 5.86
N GLN A 355 11.46 -8.20 7.05
CA GLN A 355 10.52 -9.31 7.22
C GLN A 355 9.51 -9.03 8.33
N PHE A 356 8.35 -9.62 8.23
CA PHE A 356 7.44 -9.75 9.35
C PHE A 356 7.90 -10.85 10.29
N VAL A 357 7.75 -10.61 11.58
CA VAL A 357 8.06 -11.58 12.63
C VAL A 357 6.81 -11.87 13.44
N ASP A 358 6.72 -13.08 13.97
CA ASP A 358 5.71 -13.45 14.95
C ASP A 358 6.22 -13.17 16.36
N LEU A 359 5.32 -12.85 17.26
CA LEU A 359 5.65 -12.62 18.66
C LEU A 359 4.93 -13.65 19.53
N PRO A 360 5.57 -14.14 20.59
CA PRO A 360 4.87 -14.92 21.61
C PRO A 360 3.60 -14.21 22.08
N LYS A 361 2.53 -14.97 22.31
CA LYS A 361 1.21 -14.42 22.66
C LYS A 361 1.26 -13.42 23.83
N GLU A 362 2.11 -13.71 24.80
CA GLU A 362 2.29 -12.88 26.00
C GLU A 362 2.93 -11.52 25.69
N ILE A 363 3.72 -11.42 24.62
CA ILE A 363 4.27 -10.17 24.12
C ILE A 363 3.24 -9.50 23.21
N TYR A 364 2.73 -10.24 22.22
CA TYR A 364 1.79 -9.75 21.22
C TYR A 364 0.61 -9.01 21.87
N SER A 365 -0.12 -9.68 22.78
CA SER A 365 -1.33 -9.12 23.39
C SER A 365 -1.07 -7.80 24.13
N VAL A 366 0.05 -7.71 24.87
CA VAL A 366 0.40 -6.50 25.62
C VAL A 366 0.77 -5.34 24.69
N LEU A 367 1.51 -5.61 23.61
CA LEU A 367 1.90 -4.55 22.67
C LEU A 367 0.71 -4.08 21.83
N GLU A 368 -0.16 -4.99 21.42
CA GLU A 368 -1.38 -4.67 20.67
C GLU A 368 -2.35 -3.82 21.50
N GLU A 369 -2.62 -4.19 22.77
CA GLU A 369 -3.49 -3.44 23.68
C GLU A 369 -2.98 -2.00 23.95
N ARG A 370 -1.68 -1.76 23.84
CA ARG A 370 -1.09 -0.42 24.00
C ARG A 370 -1.25 0.48 22.78
N THR A 371 -1.77 -0.02 21.69
CA THR A 371 -2.06 0.74 20.46
C THR A 371 -3.55 0.72 20.18
N ASN A 372 -4.01 -0.07 19.23
CA ASN A 372 -5.42 -0.26 18.97
C ASN A 372 -5.70 -1.73 18.64
N PRO A 373 -6.37 -2.48 19.53
CA PRO A 373 -6.60 -3.91 19.35
C PRO A 373 -7.69 -4.24 18.31
N THR A 374 -8.31 -3.23 17.67
CA THR A 374 -9.29 -3.44 16.59
C THR A 374 -8.67 -3.40 15.19
N TRP A 375 -7.38 -3.09 15.07
CA TRP A 375 -6.69 -2.94 13.79
C TRP A 375 -5.68 -4.05 13.54
N PRO A 376 -5.39 -4.41 12.29
CA PRO A 376 -4.35 -5.38 11.98
C PRO A 376 -3.00 -4.93 12.53
N SER A 377 -2.28 -5.86 13.16
CA SER A 377 -0.94 -5.63 13.69
C SER A 377 0.10 -6.38 12.88
N HIS A 378 1.16 -5.67 12.51
CA HIS A 378 2.29 -6.20 11.76
C HIS A 378 3.59 -5.85 12.49
N TRP A 379 4.42 -6.86 12.74
CA TRP A 379 5.69 -6.72 13.46
C TRP A 379 6.83 -6.76 12.45
N PHE A 380 7.37 -5.61 12.10
CA PHE A 380 8.36 -5.47 11.03
C PHE A 380 9.77 -5.30 11.58
N VAL A 381 10.70 -6.09 11.05
CA VAL A 381 12.15 -5.94 11.30
C VAL A 381 12.83 -5.67 9.97
N PRO A 382 13.45 -4.49 9.79
CA PRO A 382 14.19 -4.18 8.57
C PRO A 382 15.49 -5.00 8.48
N ASN A 383 15.90 -5.32 7.26
CA ASN A 383 17.23 -5.89 7.01
C ASN A 383 18.30 -4.82 7.28
N LEU A 384 19.16 -5.09 8.24
CA LEU A 384 20.21 -4.16 8.66
C LEU A 384 21.48 -4.35 7.83
N THR A 385 22.08 -3.25 7.40
CA THR A 385 23.37 -3.22 6.68
C THR A 385 24.54 -2.92 7.63
N GLY A 386 24.27 -2.58 8.90
CA GLY A 386 25.25 -2.20 9.90
C GLY A 386 25.82 -0.78 9.73
N ARG A 387 25.27 0.03 8.81
CA ARG A 387 25.75 1.39 8.54
C ARG A 387 24.62 2.33 8.15
N GLY A 388 24.88 3.64 8.21
CA GLY A 388 23.93 4.68 7.83
C GLY A 388 22.62 4.58 8.59
N VAL A 389 21.52 4.77 7.90
CA VAL A 389 20.16 4.65 8.43
C VAL A 389 19.84 3.21 8.85
N PHE A 390 20.38 2.23 8.13
CA PHE A 390 20.15 0.79 8.40
C PHE A 390 21.19 0.16 9.33
N ARG A 391 21.82 0.97 10.23
CA ARG A 391 22.75 0.44 11.24
C ARG A 391 22.01 -0.29 12.38
N ASP A 392 20.79 0.11 12.71
CA ASP A 392 19.91 -0.48 13.71
C ASP A 392 18.44 -0.15 13.41
N VAL A 393 17.51 -0.85 14.05
CA VAL A 393 16.06 -0.71 13.84
C VAL A 393 15.55 0.68 14.25
N TYR A 394 16.09 1.24 15.34
CA TYR A 394 15.73 2.59 15.78
C TYR A 394 16.06 3.65 14.73
N SER A 395 17.24 3.55 14.12
CA SER A 395 17.69 4.50 13.10
C SER A 395 16.78 4.49 11.86
N VAL A 396 16.26 3.32 11.47
CA VAL A 396 15.27 3.22 10.39
C VAL A 396 13.99 3.96 10.77
N MET A 397 13.46 3.73 11.98
CA MET A 397 12.25 4.43 12.45
C MET A 397 12.48 5.94 12.52
N ASN A 398 13.61 6.37 13.07
CA ASN A 398 13.94 7.79 13.24
C ASN A 398 14.12 8.53 11.91
N ALA A 399 14.59 7.82 10.89
CA ALA A 399 14.78 8.38 9.54
C ALA A 399 13.53 8.26 8.65
N TRP A 400 12.51 7.50 9.07
CA TRP A 400 11.29 7.32 8.30
C TRP A 400 10.50 8.63 8.26
N GLY A 401 10.44 9.25 7.10
CA GLY A 401 9.93 10.61 6.90
C GLY A 401 8.40 10.74 6.81
N ALA A 402 7.63 9.77 7.27
CA ALA A 402 6.17 9.78 7.16
C ALA A 402 5.51 8.97 8.30
N ASN A 403 4.21 9.24 8.53
CA ASN A 403 3.38 8.45 9.43
C ASN A 403 2.89 7.13 8.81
N HIS A 404 2.91 7.01 7.48
CA HIS A 404 2.46 5.84 6.75
C HIS A 404 3.57 5.19 5.92
N GLY A 405 3.35 3.94 5.56
CA GLY A 405 4.13 3.19 4.59
C GLY A 405 3.26 2.12 3.92
N THR A 406 3.56 1.81 2.68
CA THR A 406 2.97 0.67 1.98
C THR A 406 3.84 -0.55 2.21
N ILE A 407 3.21 -1.69 2.47
CA ILE A 407 3.88 -2.98 2.57
C ILE A 407 3.51 -3.84 1.37
N SER A 408 4.52 -4.25 0.64
CA SER A 408 4.43 -5.30 -0.37
C SER A 408 5.12 -6.57 0.13
N TYR A 409 4.52 -7.72 -0.11
CA TYR A 409 5.18 -8.98 0.18
C TYR A 409 6.27 -9.28 -0.84
N GLY A 410 7.38 -9.82 -0.37
CA GLY A 410 8.61 -10.00 -1.15
C GLY A 410 9.58 -8.84 -1.01
N HIS A 411 10.81 -9.08 -1.42
CA HIS A 411 11.85 -8.05 -1.55
C HIS A 411 11.79 -7.48 -2.96
N ILE A 412 11.03 -6.41 -3.14
CA ILE A 412 10.78 -5.75 -4.44
C ILE A 412 11.53 -4.41 -4.58
N GLY A 413 12.45 -4.12 -3.66
CA GLY A 413 13.16 -2.83 -3.62
C GLY A 413 13.90 -2.52 -4.91
N ALA A 414 14.51 -3.51 -5.56
CA ALA A 414 15.18 -3.33 -6.85
C ALA A 414 14.21 -2.95 -7.97
N ASP A 415 13.04 -3.59 -8.04
CA ASP A 415 12.00 -3.27 -9.02
C ASP A 415 11.39 -1.88 -8.76
N LEU A 416 11.22 -1.50 -7.49
CA LEU A 416 10.78 -0.14 -7.11
C LEU A 416 11.79 0.93 -7.52
N ILE A 417 13.09 0.69 -7.36
CA ILE A 417 14.15 1.61 -7.80
C ILE A 417 14.11 1.76 -9.33
N MET A 418 13.90 0.67 -10.07
CA MET A 418 13.74 0.70 -11.52
C MET A 418 12.51 1.53 -11.94
N LEU A 419 11.36 1.27 -11.32
CA LEU A 419 10.11 1.99 -11.60
C LEU A 419 10.24 3.48 -11.24
N ALA A 420 10.83 3.80 -10.09
CA ALA A 420 11.10 5.16 -9.66
C ALA A 420 12.00 5.91 -10.67
N ALA A 421 13.05 5.25 -11.18
CA ALA A 421 13.90 5.83 -12.22
C ALA A 421 13.14 6.11 -13.52
N MET A 422 12.21 5.25 -13.94
CA MET A 422 11.35 5.50 -15.10
C MET A 422 10.36 6.64 -14.88
N LEU A 423 9.85 6.77 -13.66
CA LEU A 423 8.96 7.86 -13.25
C LEU A 423 9.71 9.15 -12.92
N ARG A 424 11.05 9.14 -12.95
CA ARG A 424 11.91 10.28 -12.61
C ARG A 424 11.79 10.70 -11.15
N ILE A 425 11.65 9.72 -10.27
CA ILE A 425 11.54 9.91 -8.82
C ILE A 425 12.83 9.41 -8.18
N PRO A 426 13.61 10.26 -7.48
CA PRO A 426 14.81 9.82 -6.78
C PRO A 426 14.47 8.93 -5.58
N VAL A 427 15.34 7.97 -5.29
CA VAL A 427 15.30 7.16 -4.07
C VAL A 427 16.35 7.68 -3.10
N TYR A 428 15.94 8.15 -1.93
CA TYR A 428 16.86 8.79 -0.97
C TYR A 428 17.24 7.89 0.19
N MET A 429 16.54 6.78 0.38
CA MET A 429 16.78 5.82 1.45
C MET A 429 16.42 4.41 0.98
N HIS A 430 17.36 3.47 1.02
CA HIS A 430 17.11 2.06 0.76
C HIS A 430 18.20 1.15 1.34
N ASN A 431 17.87 -0.13 1.57
CA ASN A 431 18.80 -1.19 1.98
C ASN A 431 18.95 -2.30 0.92
N VAL A 432 18.59 -2.01 -0.31
CA VAL A 432 18.77 -2.92 -1.45
C VAL A 432 20.25 -3.01 -1.81
N GLY A 433 20.79 -4.22 -1.96
CA GLY A 433 22.18 -4.44 -2.38
C GLY A 433 22.44 -3.87 -3.78
N GLU A 434 23.59 -3.23 -3.95
CA GLU A 434 23.97 -2.56 -5.21
C GLU A 434 23.96 -3.51 -6.40
N GLU A 435 24.33 -4.76 -6.20
CA GLU A 435 24.36 -5.81 -7.22
C GLU A 435 22.99 -6.16 -7.81
N LYS A 436 21.91 -5.81 -7.09
CA LYS A 436 20.51 -6.01 -7.52
C LYS A 436 19.93 -4.81 -8.25
N ILE A 437 20.55 -3.64 -8.09
CA ILE A 437 20.03 -2.38 -8.63
C ILE A 437 20.35 -2.29 -10.11
N PHE A 438 19.31 -2.06 -10.91
CA PHE A 438 19.44 -1.74 -12.31
C PHE A 438 18.70 -0.42 -12.60
N ARG A 439 19.46 0.62 -12.90
CA ARG A 439 18.99 1.98 -13.17
C ARG A 439 19.90 2.66 -14.20
N PRO A 440 19.52 3.85 -14.74
CA PRO A 440 20.35 4.55 -15.72
C PRO A 440 21.79 4.77 -15.22
N GLY A 441 22.77 4.39 -16.05
CA GLY A 441 24.19 4.35 -15.66
C GLY A 441 24.78 5.69 -15.23
N ALA A 442 24.26 6.83 -15.73
CA ALA A 442 24.69 8.15 -15.32
C ALA A 442 24.46 8.43 -13.82
N TRP A 443 23.56 7.73 -13.19
CA TRP A 443 23.19 7.92 -11.78
C TRP A 443 24.14 7.22 -10.82
N THR A 444 24.76 6.14 -11.22
CA THR A 444 25.73 5.43 -10.39
C THR A 444 26.97 6.24 -10.08
N ALA A 445 27.27 7.26 -10.89
CA ALA A 445 28.39 8.16 -10.66
C ALA A 445 28.21 9.08 -9.44
N PHE A 446 26.99 9.25 -8.93
CA PHE A 446 26.68 10.20 -7.87
C PHE A 446 26.67 9.61 -6.45
N GLY A 447 27.34 8.55 -6.19
CA GLY A 447 27.48 8.11 -4.81
C GLY A 447 27.39 6.63 -4.57
N THR A 448 28.26 5.91 -5.23
CA THR A 448 28.39 4.46 -5.08
C THR A 448 28.85 4.00 -3.70
N ALA A 449 29.48 4.88 -2.90
CA ALA A 449 29.96 4.54 -1.57
C ALA A 449 28.88 4.55 -0.48
N ASP A 450 27.71 5.17 -0.75
CA ASP A 450 26.60 5.24 0.17
C ASP A 450 25.30 4.98 -0.61
N LEU A 451 24.85 3.76 -0.55
CA LEU A 451 23.65 3.30 -1.30
C LEU A 451 22.35 3.98 -0.85
N GLU A 452 22.30 4.36 0.44
CA GLU A 452 21.06 4.82 1.07
C GLU A 452 20.61 6.20 0.63
N GLY A 453 21.55 7.04 0.22
CA GLY A 453 21.26 8.44 -0.10
C GLY A 453 21.79 8.91 -1.45
N ALA A 454 22.28 8.01 -2.30
CA ALA A 454 22.95 8.38 -3.55
C ALA A 454 22.09 9.26 -4.46
N ASP A 455 20.85 8.85 -4.72
CA ASP A 455 19.94 9.59 -5.60
C ASP A 455 19.48 10.90 -4.96
N PHE A 456 19.24 10.90 -3.65
CA PHE A 456 18.87 12.11 -2.92
C PHE A 456 19.99 13.14 -2.96
N ARG A 457 21.25 12.71 -2.72
CA ARG A 457 22.41 13.62 -2.79
C ARG A 457 22.60 14.18 -4.20
N ALA A 458 22.41 13.36 -5.23
CA ALA A 458 22.47 13.83 -6.60
C ALA A 458 21.42 14.93 -6.85
N CYS A 459 20.18 14.71 -6.44
CA CYS A 459 19.11 15.70 -6.59
C CYS A 459 19.37 16.95 -5.73
N ALA A 460 19.87 16.81 -4.51
CA ALA A 460 20.19 17.96 -3.64
C ALA A 460 21.31 18.85 -4.20
N ASN A 461 22.31 18.27 -4.85
CA ASN A 461 23.46 18.99 -5.38
C ASN A 461 23.24 19.56 -6.79
N PHE A 462 22.46 18.87 -7.62
CA PHE A 462 22.31 19.19 -9.04
C PHE A 462 20.88 19.56 -9.45
N GLY A 463 19.98 19.61 -8.49
CA GLY A 463 18.55 19.81 -8.70
C GLY A 463 17.84 18.52 -9.14
N SER A 464 16.53 18.63 -9.34
CA SER A 464 15.72 17.51 -9.78
C SER A 464 16.10 17.11 -11.21
N LEU A 465 16.90 16.07 -11.34
CA LEU A 465 17.37 15.55 -12.63
C LEU A 465 16.21 15.00 -13.49
N TYR A 466 15.10 14.69 -12.87
CA TYR A 466 13.92 14.16 -13.52
C TYR A 466 12.71 15.10 -13.45
N GLY A 467 12.86 16.23 -12.84
CA GLY A 467 11.75 17.14 -12.65
C GLY A 467 11.23 17.80 -13.93
N LYS A 468 10.17 18.56 -13.74
CA LYS A 468 9.46 19.36 -14.76
C LYS A 468 10.37 20.27 -15.59
N ASN A 469 11.46 20.74 -14.99
CA ASN A 469 12.40 21.68 -15.61
C ASN A 469 13.37 21.07 -16.63
N LEU A 470 13.28 19.78 -16.85
CA LEU A 470 14.09 19.05 -17.85
C LEU A 470 13.33 18.77 -19.16
N ARG A 471 12.24 19.48 -19.40
CA ARG A 471 11.50 19.41 -20.66
C ARG A 471 12.19 20.20 -21.74
#